data_01118a36d34846c9bf50efb8e2d8e175
#
_entry.id   01118a36d34846c9bf50efb8e2d8e175
#
_cell.length_a   1.000
_cell.length_b   1.000
_cell.length_c   1.000
_cell.angle_alpha   90.00
_cell.angle_beta   90.00
_cell.angle_gamma   90.00
#
_symmetry.space_group_name_H-M   'P 1'
#
loop_
_entity.id
_entity.type
_entity.pdbx_description
1 polymer ?
#
loop_
_entity_poly.entity_id
_entity_poly.type
_entity_poly.pdbx_seq_one_letter_code
_entity_poly.pdbx_strand_id
1 'polypeptide(L)'
;TVTVLNSRLTGSVDLYMKKNDNMLIGLLYPGTLGGNAPASNNGKFESKGYEGMLRWSDKIGEVSYHIGGTYTYMENKLLSGGNDVISAGFNSTINGYPLNSVFGYRYAGKIQNEEDLQAYKNLYYGNNTLSMPSNLRVGDHMYEDVNKDGKLTQDDLVFLGTDDPKVTFAFDLGLEWRGFDVSAIFQGAAQRTVCRDADSWKVPFKAVWMNTSNHTIGKVWSPENPNGRYPAYSTKSEINNWNYMPSSWFIEDGTYLRLKNLTVGYTIPKAILTKITKGVLENFRVYVTGTDIWENSKINDGWDPEATRKVSDRQRYPC
;
A
#
# COMPACT_ATOMS: atom_id res chain seq x y z
N THR A 1 -14.15 27.53 -2.54
CA THR A 1 -13.39 27.78 -3.79
C THR A 1 -13.21 29.28 -3.95
N VAL A 2 -12.02 29.69 -4.33
CA VAL A 2 -11.65 31.09 -4.58
C VAL A 2 -11.01 31.17 -5.96
N THR A 3 -11.43 32.16 -6.76
CA THR A 3 -10.85 32.44 -8.07
C THR A 3 -10.37 33.89 -8.09
N VAL A 4 -9.11 34.08 -8.41
CA VAL A 4 -8.44 35.40 -8.40
C VAL A 4 -7.57 35.61 -9.63
N LEU A 5 -6.94 36.79 -9.73
CA LEU A 5 -5.99 37.13 -10.79
C LEU A 5 -6.61 37.00 -12.21
N ASN A 6 -7.79 37.56 -12.40
CA ASN A 6 -8.54 37.47 -13.66
C ASN A 6 -8.80 36.03 -14.08
N SER A 7 -9.23 35.20 -13.13
CA SER A 7 -9.52 33.77 -13.30
C SER A 7 -8.30 32.89 -13.66
N ARG A 8 -7.09 33.39 -13.50
CA ARG A 8 -5.87 32.60 -13.74
C ARG A 8 -5.59 31.61 -12.63
N LEU A 9 -5.89 31.98 -11.37
CA LEU A 9 -5.67 31.13 -10.20
C LEU A 9 -7.02 30.74 -9.59
N THR A 10 -7.25 29.46 -9.49
CA THR A 10 -8.41 28.87 -8.77
C THR A 10 -7.91 27.92 -7.69
N GLY A 11 -8.46 28.02 -6.51
CA GLY A 11 -8.12 27.14 -5.41
C GLY A 11 -9.29 26.85 -4.50
N SER A 12 -9.27 25.70 -3.85
CA SER A 12 -10.19 25.33 -2.78
C SER A 12 -9.45 24.59 -1.67
N VAL A 13 -9.94 24.75 -0.46
CA VAL A 13 -9.52 23.96 0.71
C VAL A 13 -10.79 23.54 1.43
N ASP A 14 -10.85 22.28 1.78
CA ASP A 14 -11.95 21.68 2.54
C ASP A 14 -11.38 20.92 3.73
N LEU A 15 -11.98 21.15 4.90
CA LEU A 15 -11.69 20.44 6.14
C LEU A 15 -12.92 19.63 6.51
N TYR A 16 -12.76 18.37 6.82
CA TYR A 16 -13.91 17.53 7.14
C TYR A 16 -13.66 16.60 8.31
N MET A 17 -14.74 16.31 9.02
CA MET A 17 -14.83 15.24 9.99
C MET A 17 -16.14 14.50 9.76
N LYS A 18 -16.05 13.22 9.47
CA LYS A 18 -17.19 12.33 9.28
C LYS A 18 -17.24 11.32 10.41
N LYS A 19 -18.38 11.24 11.08
CA LYS A 19 -18.65 10.21 12.08
C LYS A 19 -19.76 9.30 11.56
N ASN A 20 -19.58 8.03 11.73
CA ASN A 20 -20.60 7.03 11.48
C ASN A 20 -20.88 6.30 12.79
N ASP A 21 -22.00 6.62 13.41
CA ASP A 21 -22.51 5.94 14.58
C ASP A 21 -23.51 4.85 14.15
N ASN A 22 -23.64 3.81 14.96
CA ASN A 22 -24.53 2.68 14.68
C ASN A 22 -24.18 1.88 13.41
N MET A 23 -22.89 1.78 13.11
CA MET A 23 -22.43 0.93 12.01
C MET A 23 -22.71 -0.54 12.33
N LEU A 24 -23.22 -1.28 11.34
CA LEU A 24 -23.49 -2.71 11.46
C LEU A 24 -22.18 -3.49 11.49
N ILE A 25 -21.98 -4.24 12.56
CA ILE A 25 -20.76 -5.03 12.77
C ILE A 25 -21.12 -6.42 13.24
N GLY A 26 -20.28 -7.40 12.88
CA GLY A 26 -20.33 -8.74 13.46
C GLY A 26 -19.70 -8.74 14.85
N LEU A 27 -20.43 -9.11 15.87
CA LEU A 27 -19.88 -9.29 17.21
C LEU A 27 -19.31 -10.72 17.36
N LEU A 28 -18.22 -10.82 18.11
CA LEU A 28 -17.71 -12.11 18.57
C LEU A 28 -18.53 -12.55 19.78
N TYR A 29 -19.28 -13.64 19.63
CA TYR A 29 -19.98 -14.30 20.71
C TYR A 29 -19.25 -15.59 21.11
N PRO A 30 -19.35 -16.00 22.38
CA PRO A 30 -18.83 -17.30 22.78
C PRO A 30 -19.42 -18.42 21.91
N GLY A 31 -18.63 -19.43 21.58
CA GLY A 31 -19.04 -20.58 20.76
C GLY A 31 -20.23 -21.37 21.33
N THR A 32 -20.56 -21.16 22.60
CA THR A 32 -21.76 -21.69 23.28
C THR A 32 -23.08 -21.20 22.69
N LEU A 33 -23.06 -20.15 21.87
CA LEU A 33 -24.27 -19.65 21.19
C LEU A 33 -24.86 -20.68 20.21
N GLY A 34 -24.05 -21.62 19.69
CA GLY A 34 -24.49 -22.69 18.81
C GLY A 34 -25.00 -22.26 17.42
N GLY A 35 -24.79 -21.00 17.03
CA GLY A 35 -25.24 -20.44 15.76
C GLY A 35 -24.40 -19.24 15.33
N ASN A 36 -24.75 -18.67 14.16
CA ASN A 36 -24.12 -17.43 13.72
C ASN A 36 -24.48 -16.26 14.62
N ALA A 37 -23.49 -15.48 15.03
CA ALA A 37 -23.68 -14.29 15.80
C ALA A 37 -24.53 -13.26 15.00
N PRO A 38 -25.58 -12.65 15.61
CA PRO A 38 -26.31 -11.59 14.96
C PRO A 38 -25.41 -10.36 14.79
N ALA A 39 -25.64 -9.60 13.71
CA ALA A 39 -25.01 -8.29 13.58
C ALA A 39 -25.57 -7.30 14.59
N SER A 40 -24.74 -6.38 15.04
CA SER A 40 -25.12 -5.34 16.00
C SER A 40 -24.83 -3.95 15.45
N ASN A 41 -25.65 -2.97 15.80
CA ASN A 41 -25.49 -1.56 15.39
C ASN A 41 -24.61 -0.79 16.38
N ASN A 42 -23.56 -1.39 16.91
CA ASN A 42 -22.71 -0.81 17.94
C ASN A 42 -21.40 -0.23 17.40
N GLY A 43 -21.16 -0.33 16.10
CA GLY A 43 -19.94 0.18 15.50
C GLY A 43 -19.94 1.70 15.43
N LYS A 44 -18.80 2.29 15.79
CA LYS A 44 -18.54 3.74 15.63
C LYS A 44 -17.23 3.95 14.91
N PHE A 45 -17.27 4.76 13.89
CA PHE A 45 -16.14 5.06 13.05
C PHE A 45 -16.01 6.56 12.83
N GLU A 46 -14.80 7.05 12.86
CA GLU A 46 -14.46 8.44 12.59
C GLU A 46 -13.46 8.52 11.44
N SER A 47 -13.69 9.45 10.53
CA SER A 47 -12.73 9.84 9.50
C SER A 47 -12.63 11.36 9.51
N LYS A 48 -11.40 11.86 9.48
CA LYS A 48 -11.10 13.29 9.42
C LYS A 48 -9.98 13.54 8.43
N GLY A 49 -10.01 14.71 7.84
CA GLY A 49 -9.00 15.06 6.88
C GLY A 49 -9.15 16.48 6.35
N TYR A 50 -8.25 16.75 5.43
CA TYR A 50 -8.33 17.98 4.65
C TYR A 50 -7.94 17.67 3.20
N GLU A 51 -8.54 18.43 2.30
CA GLU A 51 -8.25 18.37 0.89
C GLU A 51 -8.08 19.76 0.31
N GLY A 52 -7.21 19.88 -0.65
CA GLY A 52 -6.92 21.12 -1.32
C GLY A 52 -6.74 20.92 -2.82
N MET A 53 -7.15 21.91 -3.57
CA MET A 53 -6.95 21.99 -5.00
C MET A 53 -6.40 23.37 -5.35
N LEU A 54 -5.41 23.41 -6.23
CA LEU A 54 -4.88 24.65 -6.79
C LEU A 54 -4.69 24.46 -8.29
N ARG A 55 -5.17 25.41 -9.09
CA ARG A 55 -5.01 25.41 -10.54
C ARG A 55 -4.63 26.80 -11.05
N TRP A 56 -3.58 26.84 -11.82
CA TRP A 56 -3.16 28.00 -12.58
C TRP A 56 -3.43 27.78 -14.07
N SER A 57 -4.00 28.75 -14.74
CA SER A 57 -4.23 28.73 -16.19
C SER A 57 -3.89 30.10 -16.75
N ASP A 58 -3.06 30.14 -17.79
CA ASP A 58 -2.66 31.41 -18.40
C ASP A 58 -2.34 31.21 -19.89
N LYS A 59 -2.08 32.34 -20.54
CA LYS A 59 -1.68 32.38 -21.94
C LYS A 59 -0.50 33.31 -22.15
N ILE A 60 0.54 32.80 -22.80
CA ILE A 60 1.74 33.57 -23.14
C ILE A 60 1.85 33.56 -24.67
N GLY A 61 1.55 34.70 -25.30
CA GLY A 61 1.49 34.78 -26.74
C GLY A 61 0.43 33.84 -27.34
N GLU A 62 0.87 32.85 -28.12
CA GLU A 62 -0.01 31.83 -28.71
C GLU A 62 -0.10 30.54 -27.89
N VAL A 63 0.65 30.45 -26.82
CA VAL A 63 0.68 29.27 -25.96
C VAL A 63 -0.32 29.42 -24.82
N SER A 64 -1.32 28.59 -24.75
CA SER A 64 -2.19 28.41 -23.58
C SER A 64 -1.67 27.25 -22.73
N TYR A 65 -1.63 27.43 -21.43
CA TYR A 65 -1.17 26.37 -20.53
C TYR A 65 -1.94 26.37 -19.22
N HIS A 66 -1.99 25.21 -18.59
CA HIS A 66 -2.44 25.09 -17.22
C HIS A 66 -1.57 24.11 -16.43
N ILE A 67 -1.50 24.35 -15.14
CA ILE A 67 -0.97 23.45 -14.16
C ILE A 67 -1.93 23.38 -12.99
N GLY A 68 -2.31 22.19 -12.61
CA GLY A 68 -3.23 21.93 -11.50
C GLY A 68 -2.66 20.91 -10.55
N GLY A 69 -3.13 20.93 -9.31
CA GLY A 69 -2.78 19.93 -8.33
C GLY A 69 -3.88 19.75 -7.29
N THR A 70 -4.03 18.53 -6.84
CA THR A 70 -4.89 18.16 -5.72
C THR A 70 -4.08 17.42 -4.67
N TYR A 71 -4.42 17.64 -3.42
CA TYR A 71 -3.81 16.98 -2.29
C TYR A 71 -4.89 16.65 -1.26
N THR A 72 -4.90 15.41 -0.79
CA THR A 72 -5.83 14.95 0.23
C THR A 72 -5.03 14.26 1.33
N TYR A 73 -5.28 14.64 2.57
CA TYR A 73 -4.84 13.93 3.75
C TYR A 73 -6.06 13.40 4.51
N MET A 74 -6.07 12.12 4.82
CA MET A 74 -7.16 11.46 5.52
C MET A 74 -6.63 10.50 6.59
N GLU A 75 -7.23 10.58 7.77
CA GLU A 75 -7.08 9.58 8.82
C GLU A 75 -8.42 9.00 9.18
N ASN A 76 -8.46 7.72 9.47
CA ASN A 76 -9.63 7.04 9.99
C ASN A 76 -9.32 6.33 11.30
N LYS A 77 -10.36 6.11 12.11
CA LYS A 77 -10.26 5.43 13.39
C LYS A 77 -11.56 4.71 13.70
N LEU A 78 -11.45 3.45 14.05
CA LEU A 78 -12.55 2.69 14.63
C LEU A 78 -12.62 3.02 16.12
N LEU A 79 -13.73 3.59 16.56
CA LEU A 79 -13.94 3.99 17.96
C LEU A 79 -14.56 2.87 18.80
N SER A 80 -15.44 2.06 18.18
CA SER A 80 -16.01 0.86 18.78
C SER A 80 -16.49 -0.11 17.72
N GLY A 81 -16.60 -1.38 18.08
CA GLY A 81 -17.11 -2.43 17.21
C GLY A 81 -16.05 -3.35 16.63
N GLY A 82 -14.80 -3.11 16.95
CA GLY A 82 -13.70 -4.05 16.72
C GLY A 82 -13.37 -4.83 17.98
N ASN A 83 -12.25 -5.53 17.92
CA ASN A 83 -11.68 -6.22 19.07
C ASN A 83 -10.94 -5.21 19.98
N ASP A 84 -10.99 -5.44 21.28
CA ASP A 84 -10.20 -4.66 22.24
C ASP A 84 -8.81 -5.29 22.45
N VAL A 85 -8.66 -6.57 22.08
CA VAL A 85 -7.40 -7.30 22.20
C VAL A 85 -6.68 -7.30 20.86
N ILE A 86 -5.43 -6.85 20.87
CA ILE A 86 -4.56 -6.87 19.70
C ILE A 86 -4.22 -8.32 19.39
N SER A 87 -4.40 -8.69 18.13
CA SER A 87 -3.99 -10.00 17.59
C SER A 87 -3.13 -9.80 16.35
N ALA A 88 -2.16 -10.69 16.18
CA ALA A 88 -1.33 -10.67 14.97
C ALA A 88 -2.18 -10.88 13.72
N GLY A 89 -1.99 -10.03 12.73
CA GLY A 89 -2.74 -10.14 11.48
C GLY A 89 -2.52 -8.95 10.56
N PHE A 90 -2.73 -9.21 9.31
CA PHE A 90 -2.50 -8.23 8.25
C PHE A 90 -3.78 -7.42 7.89
N ASN A 91 -4.89 -7.68 8.52
CA ASN A 91 -6.16 -6.98 8.34
C ASN A 91 -6.98 -7.06 9.63
N SER A 92 -6.51 -6.35 10.64
CA SER A 92 -7.12 -6.39 11.96
C SER A 92 -8.10 -5.24 12.14
N THR A 93 -9.19 -5.53 12.83
CA THR A 93 -10.22 -4.56 13.20
C THR A 93 -10.16 -4.37 14.71
N ILE A 94 -9.34 -3.42 15.15
CA ILE A 94 -9.04 -3.15 16.56
C ILE A 94 -9.58 -1.77 16.94
N ASN A 95 -10.25 -1.68 18.08
CA ASN A 95 -10.73 -0.40 18.60
C ASN A 95 -9.56 0.54 18.87
N GLY A 96 -9.73 1.78 18.49
CA GLY A 96 -8.68 2.79 18.64
C GLY A 96 -7.70 2.90 17.48
N TYR A 97 -7.77 2.01 16.49
CA TYR A 97 -6.88 1.99 15.32
C TYR A 97 -7.64 2.20 14.00
N PRO A 98 -6.93 2.51 12.90
CA PRO A 98 -7.54 2.56 11.58
C PRO A 98 -8.14 1.22 11.17
N LEU A 99 -9.12 1.25 10.26
CA LEU A 99 -9.54 0.04 9.57
C LEU A 99 -8.40 -0.53 8.72
N ASN A 100 -8.43 -1.83 8.48
CA ASN A 100 -7.39 -2.53 7.72
C ASN A 100 -5.98 -2.41 8.33
N SER A 101 -5.92 -2.27 9.66
CA SER A 101 -4.66 -2.20 10.41
C SER A 101 -3.87 -3.50 10.31
N VAL A 102 -2.57 -3.36 10.25
CA VAL A 102 -1.63 -4.47 10.29
C VAL A 102 -0.96 -4.49 11.66
N PHE A 103 -1.05 -5.63 12.34
CA PHE A 103 -0.36 -5.89 13.59
C PHE A 103 0.55 -7.09 13.44
N GLY A 104 1.74 -6.99 13.99
CA GLY A 104 2.71 -8.08 13.92
C GLY A 104 3.90 -7.81 14.82
N TYR A 105 4.80 -8.79 14.85
CA TYR A 105 6.03 -8.70 15.61
C TYR A 105 7.05 -7.80 14.90
N ARG A 106 7.89 -7.13 15.68
CA ARG A 106 9.00 -6.39 15.11
C ARG A 106 10.12 -7.36 14.74
N TYR A 107 10.44 -7.40 13.45
CA TYR A 107 11.53 -8.21 12.91
C TYR A 107 12.88 -7.63 13.36
N ALA A 108 13.70 -8.45 14.02
CA ALA A 108 14.99 -8.07 14.59
C ALA A 108 16.20 -8.48 13.72
N GLY A 109 15.95 -9.20 12.64
CA GLY A 109 17.00 -9.71 11.77
C GLY A 109 16.98 -11.22 11.63
N LYS A 110 18.04 -11.78 11.09
CA LYS A 110 18.27 -13.22 11.01
C LYS A 110 19.40 -13.64 11.93
N ILE A 111 19.28 -14.82 12.49
CA ILE A 111 20.35 -15.46 13.25
C ILE A 111 21.53 -15.66 12.30
N GLN A 112 22.69 -15.07 12.60
CA GLN A 112 23.84 -15.07 11.69
C GLN A 112 24.86 -16.15 12.01
N ASN A 113 24.94 -16.58 13.27
CA ASN A 113 25.90 -17.55 13.74
C ASN A 113 25.35 -18.37 14.93
N GLU A 114 26.09 -19.36 15.37
CA GLU A 114 25.67 -20.25 16.46
C GLU A 114 25.63 -19.54 17.82
N GLU A 115 26.47 -18.52 18.02
CA GLU A 115 26.47 -17.72 19.26
C GLU A 115 25.18 -16.93 19.40
N ASP A 116 24.76 -16.24 18.32
CA ASP A 116 23.48 -15.53 18.25
C ASP A 116 22.30 -16.48 18.48
N LEU A 117 22.36 -17.68 17.89
CA LEU A 117 21.34 -18.70 18.06
C LEU A 117 21.18 -19.12 19.53
N GLN A 118 22.29 -19.43 20.19
CA GLN A 118 22.26 -19.83 21.59
C GLN A 118 21.82 -18.69 22.50
N ALA A 119 22.31 -17.48 22.26
CA ALA A 119 21.88 -16.31 23.00
C ALA A 119 20.36 -16.08 22.86
N TYR A 120 19.81 -16.14 21.64
CA TYR A 120 18.40 -15.98 21.39
C TYR A 120 17.53 -17.07 22.02
N LYS A 121 17.99 -18.34 21.94
CA LYS A 121 17.31 -19.45 22.61
C LYS A 121 17.35 -19.34 24.13
N ASN A 122 18.46 -18.93 24.69
CA ASN A 122 18.61 -18.78 26.15
C ASN A 122 17.68 -17.70 26.71
N LEU A 123 17.43 -16.65 25.92
CA LEU A 123 16.50 -15.57 26.32
C LEU A 123 15.03 -16.01 26.30
N TYR A 124 14.62 -16.73 25.27
CA TYR A 124 13.19 -16.85 24.96
C TYR A 124 12.65 -18.29 24.96
N TYR A 125 13.50 -19.29 24.72
CA TYR A 125 13.04 -20.68 24.64
C TYR A 125 12.49 -21.18 25.98
N GLY A 126 11.26 -21.71 25.92
CA GLY A 126 10.57 -22.24 27.11
C GLY A 126 9.91 -21.18 28.01
N ASN A 127 10.22 -19.90 27.85
CA ASN A 127 9.70 -18.81 28.67
C ASN A 127 8.62 -17.98 27.96
N ASN A 128 8.25 -18.32 26.72
CA ASN A 128 7.32 -17.56 25.92
C ASN A 128 6.05 -18.35 25.59
N THR A 129 4.99 -17.64 25.26
CA THR A 129 3.73 -18.23 24.79
C THR A 129 3.73 -18.48 23.29
N LEU A 130 4.71 -17.96 22.55
CA LEU A 130 4.93 -18.27 21.15
C LEU A 130 5.61 -19.62 21.06
N SER A 131 5.14 -20.46 20.16
CA SER A 131 5.75 -21.78 19.92
C SER A 131 7.08 -21.63 19.18
N MET A 132 8.13 -21.18 19.89
CA MET A 132 9.47 -21.13 19.32
C MET A 132 9.94 -22.55 19.00
N PRO A 133 10.30 -22.85 17.75
CA PRO A 133 10.78 -24.16 17.39
C PRO A 133 12.07 -24.53 18.11
N SER A 134 12.15 -25.72 18.71
CA SER A 134 13.39 -26.22 19.34
C SER A 134 14.53 -26.36 18.33
N ASN A 135 14.18 -26.60 17.07
CA ASN A 135 15.10 -26.78 15.95
C ASN A 135 15.34 -25.47 15.15
N LEU A 136 15.13 -24.32 15.79
CA LEU A 136 15.53 -23.01 15.26
C LEU A 136 17.04 -23.03 14.99
N ARG A 137 17.47 -22.43 13.88
CA ARG A 137 18.84 -22.53 13.38
C ARG A 137 19.34 -21.20 12.82
N VAL A 138 20.62 -21.17 12.53
CA VAL A 138 21.26 -20.07 11.83
C VAL A 138 20.57 -19.85 10.46
N GLY A 139 20.27 -18.59 10.14
CA GLY A 139 19.51 -18.18 8.95
C GLY A 139 18.01 -18.02 9.17
N ASP A 140 17.47 -18.40 10.32
CA ASP A 140 16.07 -18.18 10.69
C ASP A 140 15.85 -16.77 11.27
N HIS A 141 14.60 -16.30 11.27
CA HIS A 141 14.23 -14.96 11.74
C HIS A 141 14.24 -14.83 13.26
N MET A 142 14.59 -13.63 13.72
CA MET A 142 14.45 -13.19 15.10
C MET A 142 13.39 -12.10 15.20
N TYR A 143 12.69 -12.07 16.33
CA TYR A 143 11.70 -11.04 16.68
C TYR A 143 12.09 -10.36 17.99
N GLU A 144 11.72 -9.10 18.12
CA GLU A 144 12.07 -8.25 19.25
C GLU A 144 11.04 -8.39 20.37
N ASP A 145 11.53 -8.52 21.59
CA ASP A 145 10.77 -8.30 22.83
C ASP A 145 10.61 -6.79 23.01
N VAL A 146 9.45 -6.28 22.61
CA VAL A 146 9.20 -4.84 22.53
C VAL A 146 8.96 -4.24 23.92
N ASN A 147 8.27 -4.97 24.80
CA ASN A 147 7.96 -4.54 26.15
C ASN A 147 9.11 -4.80 27.13
N LYS A 148 10.13 -5.57 26.73
CA LYS A 148 11.35 -5.92 27.48
C LYS A 148 11.05 -6.70 28.77
N ASP A 149 10.05 -7.57 28.73
CA ASP A 149 9.72 -8.43 29.87
C ASP A 149 10.49 -9.77 29.88
N GLY A 150 11.36 -9.99 28.88
CA GLY A 150 12.14 -11.21 28.71
C GLY A 150 11.37 -12.35 28.06
N LYS A 151 10.21 -12.07 27.44
CA LYS A 151 9.36 -13.06 26.78
C LYS A 151 8.95 -12.55 25.39
N LEU A 152 8.69 -13.49 24.50
CA LEU A 152 8.04 -13.18 23.21
C LEU A 152 6.59 -13.64 23.28
N THR A 153 5.68 -12.71 23.43
CA THR A 153 4.25 -12.97 23.63
C THR A 153 3.39 -12.12 22.66
N GLN A 154 2.07 -12.20 22.79
CA GLN A 154 1.19 -11.31 22.08
C GLN A 154 1.31 -9.83 22.53
N ASP A 155 1.89 -9.58 23.70
CA ASP A 155 2.11 -8.23 24.22
C ASP A 155 3.22 -7.48 23.45
N ASP A 156 4.03 -8.20 22.64
CA ASP A 156 5.02 -7.62 21.73
C ASP A 156 4.49 -7.24 20.36
N LEU A 157 3.19 -7.42 20.14
CA LEU A 157 2.56 -7.01 18.89
C LEU A 157 2.51 -5.50 18.78
N VAL A 158 2.97 -4.99 17.65
CA VAL A 158 2.96 -3.56 17.34
C VAL A 158 2.09 -3.26 16.13
N PHE A 159 1.56 -2.04 16.11
CA PHE A 159 0.91 -1.51 14.90
C PHE A 159 1.97 -1.23 13.84
N LEU A 160 1.83 -1.87 12.68
CA LEU A 160 2.78 -1.80 11.58
C LEU A 160 2.33 -0.90 10.43
N GLY A 161 1.08 -0.43 10.46
CA GLY A 161 0.54 0.47 9.46
C GLY A 161 -0.84 0.05 8.95
N THR A 162 -1.26 0.68 7.87
CA THR A 162 -2.54 0.41 7.21
C THR A 162 -2.35 0.42 5.68
N ASP A 163 -3.14 -0.40 4.99
CA ASP A 163 -3.15 -0.44 3.52
C ASP A 163 -3.83 0.80 2.91
N ASP A 164 -4.67 1.48 3.68
CA ASP A 164 -5.29 2.73 3.23
C ASP A 164 -4.26 3.87 3.25
N PRO A 165 -4.00 4.56 2.12
CA PRO A 165 -3.08 5.67 2.09
C PRO A 165 -3.64 6.85 2.90
N LYS A 166 -2.81 7.48 3.73
CA LYS A 166 -3.18 8.73 4.40
C LYS A 166 -3.09 9.94 3.48
N VAL A 167 -2.20 9.88 2.51
CA VAL A 167 -1.96 10.96 1.56
C VAL A 167 -2.23 10.45 0.15
N THR A 168 -3.09 11.17 -0.58
CA THR A 168 -3.24 11.02 -2.03
C THR A 168 -3.06 12.36 -2.70
N PHE A 169 -2.44 12.37 -3.86
CA PHE A 169 -2.21 13.60 -4.60
C PHE A 169 -2.23 13.32 -6.10
N ALA A 170 -2.63 14.34 -6.84
CA ALA A 170 -2.55 14.34 -8.29
C ALA A 170 -2.13 15.71 -8.79
N PHE A 171 -1.49 15.76 -9.95
CA PHE A 171 -1.26 17.00 -10.66
C PHE A 171 -1.45 16.80 -12.16
N ASP A 172 -2.02 17.83 -12.79
CA ASP A 172 -2.30 17.87 -14.20
C ASP A 172 -1.54 19.02 -14.86
N LEU A 173 -1.06 18.75 -16.05
CA LEU A 173 -0.38 19.70 -16.91
C LEU A 173 -1.07 19.71 -18.28
N GLY A 174 -1.28 20.88 -18.83
CA GLY A 174 -1.78 21.02 -20.19
C GLY A 174 -1.12 22.18 -20.93
N LEU A 175 -0.90 21.97 -22.21
CA LEU A 175 -0.30 22.94 -23.10
C LEU A 175 -0.98 22.88 -24.47
N GLU A 176 -1.32 24.03 -25.00
CA GLU A 176 -1.88 24.16 -26.35
C GLU A 176 -1.10 25.22 -27.14
N TRP A 177 -0.71 24.87 -28.36
CA TRP A 177 0.02 25.77 -29.25
C TRP A 177 -0.24 25.43 -30.72
N ARG A 178 -0.83 26.36 -31.47
CA ARG A 178 -1.04 26.27 -32.93
C ARG A 178 -1.64 24.94 -33.40
N GLY A 179 -2.61 24.44 -32.66
CA GLY A 179 -3.27 23.17 -32.96
C GLY A 179 -2.63 21.95 -32.29
N PHE A 180 -1.41 22.05 -31.80
CA PHE A 180 -0.84 21.01 -30.92
C PHE A 180 -1.42 21.15 -29.53
N ASP A 181 -1.74 20.02 -28.91
CA ASP A 181 -2.12 19.93 -27.52
C ASP A 181 -1.37 18.77 -26.83
N VAL A 182 -0.96 19.03 -25.61
CA VAL A 182 -0.34 18.04 -24.73
C VAL A 182 -1.03 18.09 -23.38
N SER A 183 -1.45 16.95 -22.86
CA SER A 183 -1.95 16.85 -21.49
C SER A 183 -1.28 15.69 -20.77
N ALA A 184 -0.89 15.90 -19.51
CA ALA A 184 -0.31 14.88 -18.67
C ALA A 184 -0.99 14.91 -17.30
N ILE A 185 -1.35 13.73 -16.80
CA ILE A 185 -1.94 13.55 -15.46
C ILE A 185 -1.04 12.62 -14.67
N PHE A 186 -0.57 13.10 -13.54
CA PHE A 186 0.18 12.32 -12.56
C PHE A 186 -0.69 12.06 -11.34
N GLN A 187 -0.55 10.88 -10.76
CA GLN A 187 -1.23 10.49 -9.54
C GLN A 187 -0.28 9.75 -8.63
N GLY A 188 -0.42 9.95 -7.33
CA GLY A 188 0.39 9.26 -6.34
C GLY A 188 -0.34 9.07 -5.02
N ALA A 189 0.23 8.19 -4.22
CA ALA A 189 -0.16 7.98 -2.83
C ALA A 189 1.10 7.89 -1.96
N ALA A 190 0.97 8.29 -0.71
CA ALA A 190 2.03 8.20 0.29
C ALA A 190 1.47 7.84 1.67
N GLN A 191 2.35 7.51 2.60
CA GLN A 191 1.98 7.05 3.93
C GLN A 191 1.02 5.85 3.87
N ARG A 192 1.35 4.89 3.03
CA ARG A 192 0.65 3.64 2.80
C ARG A 192 1.56 2.47 3.10
N THR A 193 1.05 1.51 3.84
CA THR A 193 1.74 0.25 4.12
C THR A 193 1.20 -0.82 3.20
N VAL A 194 2.06 -1.42 2.38
CA VAL A 194 1.72 -2.60 1.60
C VAL A 194 2.23 -3.83 2.30
N CYS A 195 1.35 -4.80 2.50
CA CYS A 195 1.68 -6.09 3.09
C CYS A 195 1.26 -7.22 2.17
N ARG A 196 2.21 -8.01 1.73
CA ARG A 196 2.02 -9.13 0.79
C ARG A 196 2.25 -10.47 1.49
N ASP A 197 1.38 -10.79 2.42
CA ASP A 197 1.52 -11.92 3.35
C ASP A 197 1.26 -13.29 2.74
N ALA A 198 0.29 -13.37 1.86
CA ALA A 198 -0.19 -14.63 1.28
C ALA A 198 0.42 -14.92 -0.09
N ASP A 199 1.37 -14.12 -0.52
CA ASP A 199 1.90 -14.26 -1.86
C ASP A 199 3.03 -15.28 -1.92
N SER A 200 2.78 -16.39 -2.60
CA SER A 200 3.78 -17.42 -2.92
C SER A 200 5.04 -16.87 -3.60
N TRP A 201 4.97 -15.66 -4.10
CA TRP A 201 6.10 -14.93 -4.64
C TRP A 201 7.13 -14.53 -3.61
N LYS A 202 6.66 -14.15 -2.42
CA LYS A 202 7.52 -13.59 -1.40
C LYS A 202 7.96 -14.60 -0.37
N VAL A 203 7.31 -15.74 -0.33
CA VAL A 203 7.57 -16.76 0.67
C VAL A 203 8.00 -18.04 -0.04
N PRO A 204 9.29 -18.20 -0.33
CA PRO A 204 9.78 -19.43 -0.93
C PRO A 204 9.52 -20.61 0.02
N PHE A 205 8.95 -21.69 -0.53
CA PHE A 205 8.71 -22.95 0.18
C PHE A 205 7.87 -22.88 1.45
N LYS A 206 6.92 -21.91 1.54
CA LYS A 206 5.96 -21.89 2.65
C LYS A 206 5.13 -23.18 2.73
N ALA A 207 4.87 -23.80 1.59
CA ALA A 207 4.17 -25.06 1.52
C ALA A 207 4.77 -25.96 0.43
N VAL A 208 4.72 -27.26 0.64
CA VAL A 208 5.32 -28.28 -0.25
C VAL A 208 4.77 -28.28 -1.69
N TRP A 209 3.59 -27.71 -1.89
CA TRP A 209 2.94 -27.61 -3.20
C TRP A 209 3.16 -26.24 -3.90
N MET A 210 3.97 -25.35 -3.31
CA MET A 210 4.25 -24.04 -3.87
C MET A 210 5.60 -24.03 -4.59
N ASN A 211 5.65 -23.42 -5.76
CA ASN A 211 6.89 -23.14 -6.47
C ASN A 211 7.50 -21.84 -5.97
N THR A 212 8.82 -21.81 -5.96
CA THR A 212 9.60 -20.60 -5.69
C THR A 212 9.62 -19.70 -6.92
N SER A 213 9.39 -18.42 -6.74
CA SER A 213 9.50 -17.44 -7.80
C SER A 213 10.96 -17.10 -8.12
N ASN A 214 11.22 -16.74 -9.38
CA ASN A 214 12.55 -16.35 -9.85
C ASN A 214 13.13 -15.15 -9.09
N HIS A 215 12.30 -14.27 -8.56
CA HIS A 215 12.78 -13.10 -7.82
C HIS A 215 13.44 -13.45 -6.47
N THR A 216 13.30 -14.68 -5.98
CA THR A 216 13.94 -15.14 -4.74
C THR A 216 15.34 -15.72 -4.98
N ILE A 217 15.69 -16.01 -6.26
CA ILE A 217 16.99 -16.56 -6.62
C ILE A 217 18.12 -15.62 -6.17
N GLY A 218 19.10 -16.15 -5.46
CA GLY A 218 20.21 -15.36 -4.93
C GLY A 218 19.86 -14.44 -3.76
N LYS A 219 18.62 -14.49 -3.26
CA LYS A 219 18.16 -13.64 -2.14
C LYS A 219 17.83 -14.44 -0.86
N VAL A 220 18.05 -15.72 -0.87
CA VAL A 220 17.86 -16.58 0.29
C VAL A 220 19.13 -16.59 1.11
N TRP A 221 18.99 -16.61 2.42
CA TRP A 221 20.13 -16.71 3.31
C TRP A 221 20.89 -18.03 3.10
N SER A 222 22.20 -17.95 3.04
CA SER A 222 23.14 -19.06 3.11
C SER A 222 24.44 -18.55 3.76
N PRO A 223 25.35 -19.42 4.18
CA PRO A 223 26.67 -19.00 4.68
C PRO A 223 27.42 -18.08 3.71
N GLU A 224 27.23 -18.29 2.40
CA GLU A 224 27.82 -17.47 1.34
C GLU A 224 27.04 -16.20 1.05
N ASN A 225 25.78 -16.13 1.50
CA ASN A 225 24.87 -14.99 1.32
C ASN A 225 24.15 -14.61 2.63
N PRO A 226 24.88 -14.20 3.68
CA PRO A 226 24.30 -13.90 5.00
C PRO A 226 23.32 -12.73 4.99
N ASN A 227 23.42 -11.85 3.99
CA ASN A 227 22.53 -10.70 3.79
C ASN A 227 21.32 -10.99 2.91
N GLY A 228 21.14 -12.24 2.47
CA GLY A 228 19.94 -12.64 1.70
C GLY A 228 18.66 -12.17 2.39
N ARG A 229 17.70 -11.64 1.64
CA ARG A 229 16.45 -11.12 2.20
C ARG A 229 15.64 -12.19 2.94
N TYR A 230 15.56 -13.40 2.35
CA TYR A 230 14.75 -14.49 2.85
C TYR A 230 15.51 -15.31 3.91
N PRO A 231 14.82 -15.93 4.87
CA PRO A 231 15.44 -16.87 5.79
C PRO A 231 15.98 -18.10 5.07
N ALA A 232 16.77 -18.91 5.75
CA ALA A 232 17.25 -20.17 5.24
C ALA A 232 16.07 -21.09 4.85
N TYR A 233 16.19 -21.80 3.74
CA TYR A 233 15.15 -22.76 3.31
C TYR A 233 14.88 -23.83 4.37
N SER A 234 13.61 -24.10 4.60
CA SER A 234 13.16 -25.17 5.47
C SER A 234 11.99 -25.93 4.84
N THR A 235 12.01 -27.25 4.99
CA THR A 235 10.88 -28.13 4.68
C THR A 235 10.00 -28.38 5.91
N LYS A 236 10.41 -27.87 7.08
CA LYS A 236 9.71 -28.06 8.34
C LYS A 236 8.67 -26.97 8.56
N SER A 237 7.43 -27.38 8.76
CA SER A 237 6.30 -26.45 8.93
C SER A 237 6.47 -25.53 10.13
N GLU A 238 7.02 -26.02 11.24
CA GLU A 238 7.24 -25.23 12.45
C GLU A 238 8.25 -24.10 12.22
N ILE A 239 9.32 -24.35 11.46
CA ILE A 239 10.30 -23.33 11.08
C ILE A 239 9.68 -22.30 10.12
N ASN A 240 8.92 -22.77 9.13
CA ASN A 240 8.26 -21.87 8.20
C ASN A 240 7.18 -21.02 8.90
N ASN A 241 6.43 -21.58 9.84
CA ASN A 241 5.46 -20.84 10.63
C ASN A 241 6.14 -19.76 11.47
N TRP A 242 7.30 -20.06 12.04
CA TRP A 242 8.11 -19.10 12.77
C TRP A 242 8.65 -17.99 11.85
N ASN A 243 9.37 -18.36 10.80
CA ASN A 243 10.02 -17.41 9.89
C ASN A 243 9.03 -16.47 9.20
N TYR A 244 7.80 -16.90 9.02
CA TYR A 244 6.77 -16.15 8.29
C TYR A 244 5.59 -15.74 9.16
N MET A 245 5.82 -15.53 10.46
CA MET A 245 4.83 -14.88 11.32
C MET A 245 4.53 -13.47 10.85
N PRO A 246 3.29 -12.97 11.06
CA PRO A 246 2.96 -11.57 10.82
C PRO A 246 3.97 -10.67 11.53
N SER A 247 4.71 -9.89 10.75
CA SER A 247 5.82 -9.08 11.26
C SER A 247 6.17 -7.94 10.33
N SER A 248 6.99 -7.02 10.82
CA SER A 248 7.50 -5.89 10.03
C SER A 248 8.34 -6.33 8.82
N TRP A 249 8.79 -7.58 8.75
CA TRP A 249 9.48 -8.12 7.58
C TRP A 249 8.62 -8.11 6.31
N PHE A 250 7.29 -8.25 6.46
CA PHE A 250 6.34 -8.22 5.34
C PHE A 250 5.97 -6.80 4.89
N ILE A 251 6.37 -5.79 5.64
CA ILE A 251 5.96 -4.41 5.42
C ILE A 251 6.80 -3.76 4.35
N GLU A 252 6.12 -3.17 3.39
CA GLU A 252 6.71 -2.36 2.32
C GLU A 252 6.08 -0.98 2.27
N ASP A 253 6.87 0.00 1.89
CA ASP A 253 6.38 1.36 1.66
C ASP A 253 5.65 1.41 0.31
N GLY A 254 4.33 1.59 0.37
CA GLY A 254 3.45 1.69 -0.79
C GLY A 254 3.39 3.07 -1.43
N THR A 255 4.35 3.94 -1.13
CA THR A 255 4.44 5.27 -1.78
C THR A 255 4.78 5.11 -3.26
N TYR A 256 4.03 5.80 -4.10
CA TYR A 256 4.27 5.82 -5.55
C TYR A 256 3.88 7.16 -6.18
N LEU A 257 4.43 7.41 -7.35
CA LEU A 257 4.03 8.46 -8.29
C LEU A 257 3.97 7.83 -9.69
N ARG A 258 2.87 8.04 -10.40
CA ARG A 258 2.61 7.45 -11.72
C ARG A 258 2.13 8.49 -12.70
N LEU A 259 2.63 8.42 -13.94
CA LEU A 259 2.05 9.14 -15.08
C LEU A 259 0.85 8.34 -15.59
N LYS A 260 -0.34 8.71 -15.08
CA LYS A 260 -1.61 8.02 -15.34
C LYS A 260 -2.07 8.16 -16.78
N ASN A 261 -1.86 9.33 -17.35
CA ASN A 261 -2.25 9.61 -18.71
C ASN A 261 -1.31 10.64 -19.33
N LEU A 262 -0.87 10.37 -20.55
CA LEU A 262 -0.21 11.34 -21.42
C LEU A 262 -0.91 11.31 -22.76
N THR A 263 -1.44 12.45 -23.17
CA THR A 263 -2.05 12.62 -24.49
C THR A 263 -1.30 13.69 -25.26
N VAL A 264 -0.98 13.40 -26.50
CA VAL A 264 -0.43 14.36 -27.46
C VAL A 264 -1.34 14.38 -28.67
N GLY A 265 -1.87 15.55 -29.01
CA GLY A 265 -2.83 15.73 -30.08
C GLY A 265 -2.41 16.84 -31.04
N TYR A 266 -2.99 16.77 -32.22
CA TYR A 266 -2.91 17.84 -33.22
C TYR A 266 -4.27 18.03 -33.90
N THR A 267 -4.80 19.26 -33.81
CA THR A 267 -6.01 19.67 -34.47
C THR A 267 -5.65 20.46 -35.72
N ILE A 268 -6.09 20.00 -36.87
CA ILE A 268 -5.84 20.68 -38.15
C ILE A 268 -6.59 22.02 -38.16
N PRO A 269 -5.86 23.13 -38.43
CA PRO A 269 -6.51 24.45 -38.49
C PRO A 269 -7.69 24.48 -39.51
N LYS A 270 -8.82 25.08 -39.07
CA LYS A 270 -10.06 25.09 -39.85
C LYS A 270 -9.87 25.61 -41.30
N ALA A 271 -9.02 26.61 -41.50
CA ALA A 271 -8.74 27.18 -42.83
C ALA A 271 -8.10 26.14 -43.79
N ILE A 272 -7.21 25.31 -43.28
CA ILE A 272 -6.56 24.22 -44.04
C ILE A 272 -7.59 23.11 -44.31
N LEU A 273 -8.33 22.72 -43.28
CA LEU A 273 -9.31 21.64 -43.36
C LEU A 273 -10.44 21.98 -44.34
N THR A 274 -10.98 23.19 -44.28
CA THR A 274 -12.01 23.68 -45.20
C THR A 274 -11.53 23.68 -46.65
N LYS A 275 -10.29 24.07 -46.90
CA LYS A 275 -9.67 24.05 -48.21
C LYS A 275 -9.54 22.65 -48.81
N ILE A 276 -9.10 21.70 -48.00
CA ILE A 276 -8.87 20.31 -48.40
C ILE A 276 -10.20 19.57 -48.60
N THR A 277 -11.13 19.74 -47.68
CA THR A 277 -12.40 18.99 -47.66
C THR A 277 -13.57 19.72 -48.32
N LYS A 278 -13.32 20.90 -48.93
CA LYS A 278 -14.36 21.77 -49.53
C LYS A 278 -15.49 22.08 -48.53
N GLY A 279 -15.18 22.19 -47.25
CA GLY A 279 -16.13 22.52 -46.20
C GLY A 279 -16.95 21.34 -45.65
N VAL A 280 -16.65 20.11 -46.07
CA VAL A 280 -17.34 18.90 -45.55
C VAL A 280 -16.96 18.60 -44.10
N LEU A 281 -15.71 18.84 -43.72
CA LEU A 281 -15.23 18.63 -42.35
C LEU A 281 -14.92 19.98 -41.69
N GLU A 282 -15.48 20.19 -40.49
CA GLU A 282 -15.26 21.42 -39.72
C GLU A 282 -14.16 21.28 -38.68
N ASN A 283 -13.93 20.08 -38.18
CA ASN A 283 -12.90 19.77 -37.18
C ASN A 283 -12.29 18.37 -37.43
N PHE A 284 -10.98 18.27 -37.33
CA PHE A 284 -10.28 17.01 -37.41
C PHE A 284 -9.07 17.05 -36.47
N ARG A 285 -9.07 16.17 -35.49
CA ARG A 285 -7.97 16.02 -34.51
C ARG A 285 -7.47 14.60 -34.53
N VAL A 286 -6.15 14.44 -34.57
CA VAL A 286 -5.44 13.17 -34.37
C VAL A 286 -4.71 13.24 -33.03
N TYR A 287 -4.76 12.18 -32.28
CA TYR A 287 -4.05 12.11 -30.98
C TYR A 287 -3.54 10.71 -30.70
N VAL A 288 -2.52 10.66 -29.83
CA VAL A 288 -1.99 9.43 -29.24
C VAL A 288 -2.08 9.58 -27.73
N THR A 289 -2.55 8.54 -27.07
CA THR A 289 -2.66 8.50 -25.61
C THR A 289 -1.92 7.28 -25.07
N GLY A 290 -1.10 7.51 -24.03
CA GLY A 290 -0.50 6.46 -23.23
C GLY A 290 -1.06 6.49 -21.82
N THR A 291 -1.35 5.32 -21.27
CA THR A 291 -1.84 5.14 -19.88
C THR A 291 -0.81 4.38 -19.08
N ASP A 292 -0.54 4.85 -17.84
CA ASP A 292 0.38 4.19 -16.91
C ASP A 292 1.78 3.92 -17.49
N ILE A 293 2.27 4.84 -18.32
CA ILE A 293 3.52 4.66 -19.09
C ILE A 293 4.80 4.90 -18.28
N TRP A 294 4.67 5.46 -17.09
CA TRP A 294 5.81 5.68 -16.20
C TRP A 294 5.38 5.63 -14.73
N GLU A 295 6.23 5.05 -13.92
CA GLU A 295 6.03 4.90 -12.49
C GLU A 295 7.34 5.06 -11.73
N ASN A 296 7.26 5.68 -10.57
CA ASN A 296 8.29 5.68 -9.54
C ASN A 296 7.70 5.14 -8.24
N SER A 297 8.15 3.97 -7.81
CA SER A 297 7.70 3.29 -6.60
C SER A 297 8.87 2.61 -5.91
N LYS A 298 8.77 2.40 -4.61
CA LYS A 298 9.72 1.56 -3.86
C LYS A 298 9.47 0.06 -4.07
N ILE A 299 8.29 -0.29 -4.56
CA ILE A 299 7.93 -1.65 -4.97
C ILE A 299 8.36 -1.80 -6.42
N ASN A 300 9.42 -2.54 -6.67
CA ASN A 300 10.07 -2.62 -7.99
C ASN A 300 10.21 -4.04 -8.54
N ASP A 301 9.40 -4.97 -8.05
CA ASP A 301 9.44 -6.38 -8.44
C ASP A 301 8.28 -6.79 -9.37
N GLY A 302 7.65 -5.81 -10.03
CA GLY A 302 6.53 -6.01 -10.95
C GLY A 302 5.16 -6.08 -10.27
N TRP A 303 5.08 -5.81 -8.97
CA TRP A 303 3.80 -5.63 -8.29
C TRP A 303 3.28 -4.22 -8.51
N ASP A 304 1.99 -4.11 -8.83
CA ASP A 304 1.34 -2.80 -8.97
C ASP A 304 1.16 -2.12 -7.60
N PRO A 305 1.79 -0.96 -7.36
CA PRO A 305 1.65 -0.25 -6.10
C PRO A 305 0.23 0.28 -5.84
N GLU A 306 -0.65 0.36 -6.85
CA GLU A 306 -2.05 0.69 -6.66
C GLU A 306 -2.89 -0.51 -6.21
N ALA A 307 -2.39 -1.75 -6.39
CA ALA A 307 -3.11 -2.93 -6.00
C ALA A 307 -3.38 -2.92 -4.49
N THR A 308 -4.63 -3.18 -4.12
CA THR A 308 -5.01 -3.37 -2.73
C THR A 308 -4.78 -4.82 -2.33
N ARG A 309 -4.51 -5.05 -1.06
CA ARG A 309 -4.33 -6.39 -0.50
C ARG A 309 -5.52 -7.33 -0.72
N LYS A 310 -6.73 -6.79 -0.76
CA LYS A 310 -7.97 -7.55 -0.93
C LYS A 310 -8.19 -8.09 -2.34
N VAL A 311 -7.41 -7.65 -3.28
CA VAL A 311 -7.50 -8.16 -4.65
C VAL A 311 -6.78 -9.50 -4.64
N SER A 312 -7.56 -10.58 -4.59
CA SER A 312 -7.09 -11.95 -4.78
C SER A 312 -6.40 -12.13 -6.15
N ASP A 313 -6.67 -11.22 -7.04
CA ASP A 313 -6.13 -11.17 -8.37
C ASP A 313 -4.89 -10.27 -8.34
N ARG A 314 -3.78 -10.91 -8.32
CA ARG A 314 -2.42 -10.41 -8.39
C ARG A 314 -2.23 -9.61 -9.66
N GLN A 315 -2.73 -8.40 -9.64
CA GLN A 315 -2.59 -7.51 -10.79
C GLN A 315 -1.13 -7.12 -10.92
N ARG A 316 -0.56 -7.57 -12.00
CA ARG A 316 0.73 -7.13 -12.49
C ARG A 316 0.52 -6.37 -13.75
N TYR A 317 1.32 -5.36 -13.94
CA TYR A 317 1.49 -4.87 -15.27
C TYR A 317 2.11 -5.98 -16.13
N PRO A 318 1.56 -6.24 -17.31
CA PRO A 318 2.31 -7.00 -18.31
C PRO A 318 3.58 -6.18 -18.57
N CYS A 319 4.72 -6.77 -18.21
CA CYS A 319 6.03 -6.23 -18.58
C CYS A 319 6.20 -6.30 -20.09
#